data_a4fc8400f459f093baf9a55eb1ef3ad2
#
_entry.id   a4fc8400f459f093baf9a55eb1ef3ad2
#
_cell.length_a   1.000
_cell.length_b   1.000
_cell.length_c   1.000
_cell.angle_alpha   90.00
_cell.angle_beta   90.00
_cell.angle_gamma   90.00
#
_symmetry.space_group_name_H-M   'P 1'
#
loop_
_entity.id
_entity.type
_entity.pdbx_description
1 polymer ?
#
loop_
_entity_poly.entity_id
_entity_poly.type
_entity_poly.pdbx_seq_one_letter_code
_entity_poly.pdbx_strand_id
1 'polypeptide(L)'
;MRYLFIAEKPSLMRSVEDCYRHHDAEVKAAVGTIDFLALSGHVCCFAEPKDYPGWDGPWHEVSYPIIPEHWKVKAIQNRWKQDVLAKIKKSIGQYDGYIVGTDSDQEGYGIYYLVEQYLGLWEKPTLRFMEHSLTEPEILKSLLSMTDYHNDPVHVRFTQAFLLRSHADWLYGMNGTRLMTLRTGELMTVGRVKAPTLKLVYDNSMAIERFVPKTYYHLTASYPGFAGVQVGESGQPIAYENRQEALAVKVPKKGTIREVKKQTTNTRAPKLYDLTALQGDAGQMLGLTPSETLETVQSLYEKHKVISYPRTQCRYVSTEKAKEFPDMLKKMSVFPELKEAASRVTQADIRRVSGDRMVVNDAEIAKESHDALLPTSKTPKLSEMSERERDVCRLIYTRLLAQFLPPLKECKTKLTITHGDAVFQAQGKLVEDQGWRSLYGAARSRELPDLTEGAAITAERIEPVEKTTTPPKRLTQTTLVLAMKNIANQIEDAAMKKSLAESQGIGTPATRDAIVTDLIRHGYIQDKRGLHITESGKRYIEQMDGMDLCSPVFAASLDMEIKKIQRGEASYQDVYRQMLAGLHETCTQMEQVSCGAVCPV
;
A
#
# COMPACT_ATOMS: atom_id res chain seq x y z
N MET A 1 -1.79 -36.52 -20.49
CA MET A 1 -2.61 -35.34 -20.84
C MET A 1 -1.74 -34.27 -21.49
N ARG A 2 -2.34 -33.45 -22.37
CA ARG A 2 -1.66 -32.30 -22.99
C ARG A 2 -2.36 -31.01 -22.55
N TYR A 3 -1.63 -30.14 -21.92
CA TYR A 3 -2.14 -28.89 -21.37
C TYR A 3 -1.63 -27.67 -22.12
N LEU A 4 -2.43 -26.60 -22.18
CA LEU A 4 -1.99 -25.27 -22.57
C LEU A 4 -1.78 -24.41 -21.32
N PHE A 5 -0.54 -24.01 -21.05
CA PHE A 5 -0.20 -23.04 -20.02
C PHE A 5 -0.46 -21.62 -20.54
N ILE A 6 -1.39 -20.91 -19.90
CA ILE A 6 -1.78 -19.55 -20.28
C ILE A 6 -1.16 -18.58 -19.27
N ALA A 7 -0.03 -17.99 -19.62
CA ALA A 7 0.68 -17.02 -18.81
C ALA A 7 0.09 -15.61 -18.95
N GLU A 8 0.19 -14.79 -17.90
CA GLU A 8 -0.19 -13.38 -17.98
C GLU A 8 0.74 -12.58 -18.91
N LYS A 9 2.05 -12.87 -18.86
CA LYS A 9 3.11 -12.09 -19.51
C LYS A 9 4.14 -13.01 -20.20
N PRO A 10 4.77 -12.53 -21.29
CA PRO A 10 5.83 -13.30 -21.95
C PRO A 10 7.06 -13.59 -21.07
N SER A 11 7.36 -12.72 -20.08
CA SER A 11 8.47 -12.91 -19.14
C SER A 11 8.25 -14.13 -18.23
N LEU A 12 7.04 -14.23 -17.66
CA LEU A 12 6.63 -15.38 -16.85
C LEU A 12 6.61 -16.66 -17.69
N MET A 13 5.96 -16.61 -18.85
CA MET A 13 5.90 -17.74 -19.76
C MET A 13 7.29 -18.32 -20.04
N ARG A 14 8.23 -17.48 -20.48
CA ARG A 14 9.61 -17.94 -20.77
C ARG A 14 10.28 -18.57 -19.57
N SER A 15 10.10 -17.99 -18.38
CA SER A 15 10.70 -18.52 -17.17
C SER A 15 10.19 -19.92 -16.82
N VAL A 16 8.87 -20.14 -17.01
CA VAL A 16 8.23 -21.44 -16.74
C VAL A 16 8.58 -22.44 -17.84
N GLU A 17 8.59 -22.02 -19.10
CA GLU A 17 8.96 -22.85 -20.24
C GLU A 17 10.42 -23.32 -20.16
N ASP A 18 11.35 -22.45 -19.78
CA ASP A 18 12.77 -22.80 -19.57
C ASP A 18 12.92 -23.84 -18.46
N CYS A 19 12.26 -23.64 -17.31
CA CYS A 19 12.24 -24.61 -16.22
C CYS A 19 11.63 -25.96 -16.66
N TYR A 20 10.48 -25.92 -17.37
CA TYR A 20 9.85 -27.12 -17.92
C TYR A 20 10.80 -27.91 -18.84
N ARG A 21 11.55 -27.22 -19.71
CA ARG A 21 12.52 -27.87 -20.63
C ARG A 21 13.68 -28.52 -19.87
N HIS A 22 14.16 -27.92 -18.79
CA HIS A 22 15.24 -28.48 -17.97
C HIS A 22 14.77 -29.70 -17.15
N HIS A 23 13.49 -29.75 -16.78
CA HIS A 23 12.90 -30.79 -15.92
C HIS A 23 11.78 -31.57 -16.63
N ASP A 24 11.86 -31.69 -17.98
CA ASP A 24 10.73 -32.15 -18.79
C ASP A 24 10.28 -33.57 -18.44
N ALA A 25 11.19 -34.46 -18.14
CA ALA A 25 10.87 -35.85 -17.78
C ALA A 25 10.09 -35.95 -16.45
N GLU A 26 10.48 -35.16 -15.45
CA GLU A 26 9.82 -35.12 -14.14
C GLU A 26 8.43 -34.51 -14.25
N VAL A 27 8.32 -33.32 -14.89
CA VAL A 27 7.04 -32.62 -15.04
C VAL A 27 6.09 -33.39 -15.96
N LYS A 28 6.58 -34.01 -17.06
CA LYS A 28 5.76 -34.86 -17.92
C LYS A 28 5.19 -36.08 -17.19
N ALA A 29 5.98 -36.68 -16.30
CA ALA A 29 5.53 -37.81 -15.51
C ALA A 29 4.44 -37.43 -14.50
N ALA A 30 4.55 -36.25 -13.89
CA ALA A 30 3.63 -35.78 -12.86
C ALA A 30 2.36 -35.12 -13.45
N VAL A 31 2.50 -34.30 -14.49
CA VAL A 31 1.44 -33.43 -15.02
C VAL A 31 1.04 -33.84 -16.44
N GLY A 32 2.02 -34.04 -17.31
CA GLY A 32 1.82 -34.27 -18.74
C GLY A 32 2.60 -33.29 -19.61
N THR A 33 2.30 -33.28 -20.90
CA THR A 33 2.93 -32.36 -21.84
C THR A 33 2.31 -30.98 -21.76
N ILE A 34 3.14 -29.94 -21.70
CA ILE A 34 2.72 -28.55 -21.56
C ILE A 34 3.19 -27.74 -22.77
N ASP A 35 2.26 -27.10 -23.46
CA ASP A 35 2.53 -26.04 -24.41
C ASP A 35 2.29 -24.67 -23.76
N PHE A 36 2.95 -23.63 -24.23
CA PHE A 36 2.98 -22.32 -23.58
C PHE A 36 2.45 -21.21 -24.48
N LEU A 37 1.64 -20.33 -23.90
CA LEU A 37 1.14 -19.13 -24.54
C LEU A 37 1.09 -17.99 -23.51
N ALA A 38 1.47 -16.77 -23.91
CA ALA A 38 1.36 -15.61 -23.07
C ALA A 38 0.24 -14.68 -23.56
N LEU A 39 -0.52 -14.15 -22.60
CA LEU A 39 -1.46 -13.05 -22.83
C LEU A 39 -0.68 -11.72 -22.99
N SER A 40 -0.79 -10.76 -22.35
CA SER A 40 -0.17 -9.45 -22.08
C SER A 40 -1.15 -8.66 -21.22
N GLY A 41 -1.32 -9.13 -20.01
CA GLY A 41 -2.34 -8.62 -19.10
C GLY A 41 -3.76 -8.91 -19.60
N HIS A 42 -4.70 -8.04 -19.30
CA HIS A 42 -6.09 -8.18 -19.74
C HIS A 42 -6.23 -8.19 -21.26
N VAL A 43 -6.83 -9.24 -21.80
CA VAL A 43 -7.21 -9.38 -23.22
C VAL A 43 -8.73 -9.33 -23.38
N CYS A 44 -9.48 -9.58 -22.31
CA CYS A 44 -10.92 -9.46 -22.21
C CYS A 44 -11.32 -8.47 -21.12
N CYS A 45 -12.53 -7.94 -21.18
CA CYS A 45 -13.13 -7.07 -20.18
C CYS A 45 -14.65 -7.33 -20.11
N PHE A 46 -15.30 -6.85 -19.04
CA PHE A 46 -16.77 -6.80 -19.02
C PHE A 46 -17.27 -5.83 -20.08
N ALA A 47 -18.43 -6.15 -20.64
CA ALA A 47 -19.11 -5.34 -21.65
C ALA A 47 -19.50 -3.97 -21.06
N GLU A 48 -19.52 -2.93 -21.90
CA GLU A 48 -19.97 -1.60 -21.54
C GLU A 48 -21.52 -1.50 -21.61
N PRO A 49 -22.14 -0.49 -20.96
CA PRO A 49 -23.59 -0.34 -21.04
C PRO A 49 -24.17 -0.38 -22.46
N LYS A 50 -23.47 0.22 -23.43
CA LYS A 50 -23.90 0.20 -24.85
C LYS A 50 -23.97 -1.21 -25.49
N ASP A 51 -23.36 -2.22 -24.88
CA ASP A 51 -23.38 -3.60 -25.34
C ASP A 51 -24.60 -4.38 -24.80
N TYR A 52 -25.47 -3.72 -24.02
CA TYR A 52 -26.69 -4.25 -23.43
C TYR A 52 -27.93 -3.56 -24.04
N PRO A 53 -28.98 -4.32 -24.39
CA PRO A 53 -30.22 -3.72 -24.88
C PRO A 53 -30.83 -2.74 -23.89
N GLY A 54 -31.28 -1.59 -24.38
CA GLY A 54 -31.93 -0.55 -23.57
C GLY A 54 -30.97 0.41 -22.85
N TRP A 55 -29.65 0.23 -22.95
CA TRP A 55 -28.66 1.14 -22.38
C TRP A 55 -27.72 1.77 -23.42
N ASP A 56 -27.97 1.50 -24.69
CA ASP A 56 -27.22 1.97 -25.87
C ASP A 56 -27.69 3.36 -26.36
N GLY A 57 -28.83 3.84 -25.88
CA GLY A 57 -29.41 5.15 -26.21
C GLY A 57 -28.86 6.32 -25.36
N PRO A 58 -29.49 7.51 -25.51
CA PRO A 58 -29.13 8.70 -24.71
C PRO A 58 -29.26 8.42 -23.22
N TRP A 59 -28.27 8.88 -22.45
CA TRP A 59 -28.18 8.55 -21.01
C TRP A 59 -29.37 9.05 -20.19
N HIS A 60 -30.00 10.16 -20.59
CA HIS A 60 -31.18 10.73 -19.91
C HIS A 60 -32.50 9.92 -20.15
N GLU A 61 -32.48 9.00 -21.10
CA GLU A 61 -33.63 8.10 -21.37
C GLU A 61 -33.51 6.75 -20.66
N VAL A 62 -32.38 6.51 -19.97
CA VAL A 62 -32.09 5.26 -19.27
C VAL A 62 -32.53 5.35 -17.81
N SER A 63 -33.21 4.30 -17.32
CA SER A 63 -33.52 4.20 -15.88
C SER A 63 -32.31 3.73 -15.09
N TYR A 64 -32.05 4.37 -13.96
CA TYR A 64 -30.92 4.05 -13.06
C TYR A 64 -31.42 3.40 -11.76
N PRO A 65 -30.59 2.54 -11.09
CA PRO A 65 -29.30 2.07 -11.56
C PRO A 65 -29.39 1.07 -12.72
N ILE A 66 -28.42 1.13 -13.65
CA ILE A 66 -28.21 0.08 -14.64
C ILE A 66 -27.48 -1.09 -13.97
N ILE A 67 -28.08 -2.30 -14.03
CA ILE A 67 -27.56 -3.52 -13.41
C ILE A 67 -27.70 -4.66 -14.42
N PRO A 68 -26.60 -5.26 -14.92
CA PRO A 68 -26.68 -6.41 -15.83
C PRO A 68 -27.32 -7.62 -15.15
N GLU A 69 -28.36 -8.20 -15.73
CA GLU A 69 -28.89 -9.51 -15.30
C GLU A 69 -27.86 -10.61 -15.54
N HIS A 70 -27.17 -10.54 -16.67
CA HIS A 70 -26.09 -11.44 -17.05
C HIS A 70 -24.86 -10.64 -17.49
N TRP A 71 -23.74 -10.87 -16.82
CA TRP A 71 -22.48 -10.21 -17.13
C TRP A 71 -21.91 -10.71 -18.44
N LYS A 72 -21.84 -9.86 -19.45
CA LYS A 72 -21.21 -10.17 -20.75
C LYS A 72 -19.73 -9.85 -20.69
N VAL A 73 -18.92 -10.73 -21.29
CA VAL A 73 -17.47 -10.53 -21.48
C VAL A 73 -17.20 -10.29 -22.95
N LYS A 74 -16.33 -9.33 -23.26
CA LYS A 74 -15.90 -9.01 -24.62
C LYS A 74 -14.38 -8.94 -24.74
N ALA A 75 -13.87 -9.18 -25.95
CA ALA A 75 -12.45 -8.95 -26.25
C ALA A 75 -12.15 -7.45 -26.24
N ILE A 76 -11.00 -7.08 -25.69
CA ILE A 76 -10.50 -5.70 -25.74
C ILE A 76 -10.16 -5.36 -27.20
N GLN A 77 -10.57 -4.17 -27.67
CA GLN A 77 -10.38 -3.69 -29.04
C GLN A 77 -8.91 -3.30 -29.28
N ASN A 78 -8.09 -4.33 -29.39
CA ASN A 78 -6.67 -4.24 -29.71
C ASN A 78 -6.28 -5.43 -30.58
N ARG A 79 -5.72 -5.20 -31.76
CA ARG A 79 -5.40 -6.24 -32.76
C ARG A 79 -4.56 -7.37 -32.17
N TRP A 80 -3.49 -7.03 -31.46
CA TRP A 80 -2.60 -8.04 -30.88
C TRP A 80 -3.32 -8.92 -29.83
N LYS A 81 -4.17 -8.32 -28.99
CA LYS A 81 -4.96 -9.04 -27.97
C LYS A 81 -5.98 -9.97 -28.62
N GLN A 82 -6.61 -9.52 -29.70
CA GLN A 82 -7.54 -10.34 -30.49
C GLN A 82 -6.83 -11.49 -31.19
N ASP A 83 -5.62 -11.25 -31.72
CA ASP A 83 -4.81 -12.32 -32.36
C ASP A 83 -4.42 -13.40 -31.33
N VAL A 84 -4.12 -13.05 -30.08
CA VAL A 84 -3.85 -14.01 -29.01
C VAL A 84 -5.09 -14.84 -28.69
N LEU A 85 -6.26 -14.23 -28.55
CA LEU A 85 -7.52 -14.94 -28.32
C LEU A 85 -7.87 -15.85 -29.47
N ALA A 86 -7.65 -15.43 -30.73
CA ALA A 86 -7.87 -16.24 -31.90
C ALA A 86 -6.94 -17.48 -31.97
N LYS A 87 -5.67 -17.33 -31.52
CA LYS A 87 -4.73 -18.47 -31.39
C LYS A 87 -5.24 -19.48 -30.37
N ILE A 88 -5.66 -19.05 -29.19
CA ILE A 88 -6.22 -19.96 -28.18
C ILE A 88 -7.45 -20.67 -28.75
N LYS A 89 -8.38 -19.93 -29.34
CA LYS A 89 -9.62 -20.47 -29.93
C LYS A 89 -9.37 -21.56 -30.98
N LYS A 90 -8.37 -21.36 -31.85
CA LYS A 90 -7.99 -22.35 -32.87
C LYS A 90 -7.39 -23.63 -32.27
N SER A 91 -6.79 -23.55 -31.11
CA SER A 91 -6.07 -24.66 -30.47
C SER A 91 -6.88 -25.39 -29.39
N ILE A 92 -8.11 -24.97 -29.09
CA ILE A 92 -8.94 -25.57 -28.02
C ILE A 92 -9.07 -27.10 -28.17
N GLY A 93 -9.26 -27.59 -29.39
CA GLY A 93 -9.39 -29.04 -29.66
C GLY A 93 -8.11 -29.84 -29.49
N GLN A 94 -6.94 -29.19 -29.36
CA GLN A 94 -5.63 -29.86 -29.31
C GLN A 94 -5.19 -30.18 -27.88
N TYR A 95 -5.86 -29.63 -26.88
CA TYR A 95 -5.50 -29.75 -25.47
C TYR A 95 -6.57 -30.51 -24.70
N ASP A 96 -6.12 -31.33 -23.74
CA ASP A 96 -6.99 -32.04 -22.81
C ASP A 96 -7.42 -31.14 -21.65
N GLY A 97 -6.63 -30.08 -21.34
CA GLY A 97 -6.90 -29.15 -20.27
C GLY A 97 -6.06 -27.88 -20.33
N TYR A 98 -6.19 -27.03 -19.35
CA TYR A 98 -5.51 -25.74 -19.25
C TYR A 98 -4.72 -25.61 -17.94
N ILE A 99 -3.68 -24.78 -17.95
CA ILE A 99 -2.97 -24.36 -16.74
C ILE A 99 -3.04 -22.84 -16.66
N VAL A 100 -3.61 -22.35 -15.56
CA VAL A 100 -3.71 -20.93 -15.23
C VAL A 100 -2.36 -20.44 -14.74
N GLY A 101 -1.62 -19.77 -15.59
CA GLY A 101 -0.30 -19.21 -15.33
C GLY A 101 -0.31 -17.68 -15.28
N THR A 102 -1.43 -17.08 -14.88
CA THR A 102 -1.51 -15.66 -14.57
C THR A 102 -0.95 -15.37 -13.19
N ASP A 103 -0.58 -14.11 -12.89
CA ASP A 103 -0.02 -13.71 -11.58
C ASP A 103 -0.88 -14.26 -10.43
N SER A 104 -0.25 -14.61 -9.30
CA SER A 104 -0.93 -15.27 -8.17
C SER A 104 -1.66 -14.27 -7.26
N ASP A 105 -2.09 -13.16 -7.80
CA ASP A 105 -2.92 -12.17 -7.13
C ASP A 105 -4.38 -12.18 -7.63
N GLN A 106 -5.25 -11.44 -6.98
CA GLN A 106 -6.67 -11.34 -7.33
C GLN A 106 -6.89 -10.91 -8.79
N GLU A 107 -6.02 -10.06 -9.34
CA GLU A 107 -6.11 -9.59 -10.72
C GLU A 107 -5.81 -10.69 -11.72
N GLY A 108 -4.77 -11.50 -11.45
CA GLY A 108 -4.41 -12.64 -12.31
C GLY A 108 -5.52 -13.69 -12.40
N TYR A 109 -6.24 -13.96 -11.28
CA TYR A 109 -7.43 -14.82 -11.33
C TYR A 109 -8.49 -14.27 -12.27
N GLY A 110 -8.71 -12.94 -12.23
CA GLY A 110 -9.66 -12.26 -13.08
C GLY A 110 -9.29 -12.27 -14.56
N ILE A 111 -8.01 -12.08 -14.87
CA ILE A 111 -7.52 -12.13 -16.25
C ILE A 111 -7.85 -13.48 -16.90
N TYR A 112 -7.56 -14.58 -16.19
CA TYR A 112 -7.88 -15.91 -16.72
C TYR A 112 -9.39 -16.15 -16.78
N TYR A 113 -10.14 -15.83 -15.71
CA TYR A 113 -11.60 -15.98 -15.68
C TYR A 113 -12.27 -15.32 -16.89
N LEU A 114 -11.89 -14.09 -17.23
CA LEU A 114 -12.46 -13.38 -18.37
C LEU A 114 -12.12 -14.06 -19.70
N VAL A 115 -10.92 -14.63 -19.86
CA VAL A 115 -10.54 -15.42 -21.05
C VAL A 115 -11.35 -16.71 -21.13
N GLU A 116 -11.50 -17.40 -20.02
CA GLU A 116 -12.28 -18.62 -19.89
C GLU A 116 -13.75 -18.39 -20.27
N GLN A 117 -14.38 -17.33 -19.71
CA GLN A 117 -15.75 -16.95 -20.04
C GLN A 117 -15.93 -16.57 -21.52
N TYR A 118 -14.98 -15.81 -22.08
CA TYR A 118 -15.05 -15.38 -23.46
C TYR A 118 -14.90 -16.53 -24.46
N LEU A 119 -14.06 -17.53 -24.15
CA LEU A 119 -13.75 -18.66 -25.06
C LEU A 119 -14.51 -19.94 -24.72
N GLY A 120 -15.22 -20.03 -23.58
CA GLY A 120 -15.94 -21.23 -23.15
C GLY A 120 -15.00 -22.38 -22.75
N LEU A 121 -13.99 -22.09 -21.91
CA LEU A 121 -12.95 -23.10 -21.59
C LEU A 121 -13.29 -23.97 -20.36
N TRP A 122 -14.34 -23.68 -19.61
CA TRP A 122 -14.71 -24.31 -18.34
C TRP A 122 -15.05 -25.82 -18.41
N GLU A 123 -15.28 -26.38 -19.57
CA GLU A 123 -15.61 -27.81 -19.73
C GLU A 123 -14.39 -28.74 -19.58
N LYS A 124 -13.17 -28.19 -19.59
CA LYS A 124 -11.93 -28.96 -19.53
C LYS A 124 -11.24 -28.84 -18.17
N PRO A 125 -10.53 -29.90 -17.74
CA PRO A 125 -9.71 -29.85 -16.53
C PRO A 125 -8.77 -28.64 -16.55
N THR A 126 -8.77 -27.87 -15.48
CA THR A 126 -7.95 -26.66 -15.38
C THR A 126 -7.18 -26.67 -14.06
N LEU A 127 -5.85 -26.55 -14.16
CA LEU A 127 -4.94 -26.51 -13.02
C LEU A 127 -4.48 -25.08 -12.76
N ARG A 128 -4.17 -24.75 -11.50
CA ARG A 128 -3.63 -23.45 -11.10
C ARG A 128 -2.15 -23.57 -10.76
N PHE A 129 -1.33 -22.83 -11.50
CA PHE A 129 0.07 -22.61 -11.18
C PHE A 129 0.20 -21.38 -10.27
N MET A 130 0.87 -21.54 -9.11
CA MET A 130 1.06 -20.49 -8.10
C MET A 130 2.54 -20.19 -7.96
N GLU A 131 2.98 -19.01 -8.41
CA GLU A 131 4.36 -18.60 -8.25
C GLU A 131 4.53 -17.67 -7.03
N HIS A 132 5.65 -17.86 -6.33
CA HIS A 132 6.10 -16.94 -5.26
C HIS A 132 7.40 -16.22 -5.66
N SER A 133 8.16 -16.80 -6.57
CA SER A 133 9.31 -16.20 -7.24
C SER A 133 9.57 -16.87 -8.58
N LEU A 134 10.33 -16.21 -9.47
CA LEU A 134 10.70 -16.72 -10.78
C LEU A 134 12.06 -17.45 -10.80
N THR A 135 12.48 -17.99 -9.66
CA THR A 135 13.65 -18.87 -9.59
C THR A 135 13.28 -20.29 -10.00
N GLU A 136 14.20 -20.99 -10.66
CA GLU A 136 13.93 -22.32 -11.21
C GLU A 136 13.42 -23.34 -10.15
N PRO A 137 14.00 -23.43 -8.93
CA PRO A 137 13.47 -24.33 -7.90
C PRO A 137 12.03 -24.04 -7.48
N GLU A 138 11.65 -22.76 -7.37
CA GLU A 138 10.28 -22.36 -7.00
C GLU A 138 9.30 -22.65 -8.13
N ILE A 139 9.69 -22.39 -9.39
CA ILE A 139 8.86 -22.72 -10.55
C ILE A 139 8.63 -24.23 -10.63
N LEU A 140 9.67 -25.05 -10.46
CA LEU A 140 9.55 -26.51 -10.48
C LEU A 140 8.60 -27.00 -9.38
N LYS A 141 8.79 -26.51 -8.15
CA LYS A 141 7.91 -26.81 -7.03
C LYS A 141 6.45 -26.47 -7.35
N SER A 142 6.21 -25.29 -7.94
CA SER A 142 4.87 -24.84 -8.31
C SER A 142 4.26 -25.70 -9.43
N LEU A 143 5.04 -26.11 -10.43
CA LEU A 143 4.57 -27.02 -11.49
C LEU A 143 4.15 -28.39 -10.94
N LEU A 144 4.87 -28.90 -9.93
CA LEU A 144 4.60 -30.22 -9.33
C LEU A 144 3.47 -30.18 -8.27
N SER A 145 3.06 -29.01 -7.81
CA SER A 145 2.06 -28.83 -6.74
C SER A 145 0.78 -28.13 -7.18
N MET A 146 0.51 -28.07 -8.48
CA MET A 146 -0.71 -27.45 -9.02
C MET A 146 -1.96 -28.15 -8.51
N THR A 147 -3.02 -27.38 -8.22
CA THR A 147 -4.33 -27.87 -7.77
C THR A 147 -5.42 -27.49 -8.76
N ASP A 148 -6.60 -28.08 -8.61
CA ASP A 148 -7.76 -27.84 -9.48
C ASP A 148 -8.26 -26.39 -9.33
N TYR A 149 -8.27 -25.64 -10.42
CA TYR A 149 -8.67 -24.24 -10.44
C TYR A 149 -10.14 -24.02 -10.08
N HIS A 150 -11.03 -24.92 -10.50
CA HIS A 150 -12.47 -24.75 -10.34
C HIS A 150 -12.99 -25.30 -8.98
N ASN A 151 -12.31 -26.29 -8.40
CA ASN A 151 -12.80 -27.00 -7.23
C ASN A 151 -12.02 -26.70 -5.96
N ASP A 152 -10.79 -26.17 -6.05
CA ASP A 152 -10.06 -25.73 -4.87
C ASP A 152 -10.72 -24.49 -4.26
N PRO A 153 -11.17 -24.56 -2.99
CA PRO A 153 -11.87 -23.44 -2.33
C PRO A 153 -11.07 -22.13 -2.32
N VAL A 154 -9.73 -22.20 -2.31
CA VAL A 154 -8.88 -20.99 -2.34
C VAL A 154 -9.04 -20.30 -3.67
N HIS A 155 -8.92 -21.03 -4.79
CA HIS A 155 -9.01 -20.46 -6.14
C HIS A 155 -10.40 -19.91 -6.43
N VAL A 156 -11.45 -20.62 -6.01
CA VAL A 156 -12.84 -20.15 -6.11
C VAL A 156 -13.03 -18.83 -5.41
N ARG A 157 -12.53 -18.69 -4.16
CA ARG A 157 -12.66 -17.45 -3.38
C ARG A 157 -11.90 -16.27 -4.00
N PHE A 158 -10.70 -16.49 -4.53
CA PHE A 158 -9.95 -15.45 -5.22
C PHE A 158 -10.69 -14.95 -6.48
N THR A 159 -11.25 -15.87 -7.26
CA THR A 159 -12.07 -15.53 -8.43
C THR A 159 -13.32 -14.75 -8.02
N GLN A 160 -14.02 -15.17 -6.95
CA GLN A 160 -15.20 -14.47 -6.43
C GLN A 160 -14.85 -13.06 -5.91
N ALA A 161 -13.72 -12.91 -5.24
CA ALA A 161 -13.24 -11.61 -4.77
C ALA A 161 -12.91 -10.66 -5.94
N PHE A 162 -12.29 -11.17 -7.01
CA PHE A 162 -12.12 -10.41 -8.25
C PHE A 162 -13.45 -9.99 -8.86
N LEU A 163 -14.40 -10.91 -8.97
CA LEU A 163 -15.71 -10.64 -9.56
C LEU A 163 -16.44 -9.55 -8.79
N LEU A 164 -16.50 -9.66 -7.45
CA LEU A 164 -17.17 -8.64 -6.65
C LEU A 164 -16.54 -7.26 -6.83
N ARG A 165 -15.20 -7.18 -6.81
CA ARG A 165 -14.50 -5.92 -7.03
C ARG A 165 -14.80 -5.33 -8.41
N SER A 166 -14.68 -6.16 -9.45
CA SER A 166 -14.87 -5.70 -10.83
C SER A 166 -16.32 -5.31 -11.11
N HIS A 167 -17.29 -6.04 -10.56
CA HIS A 167 -18.70 -5.68 -10.64
C HIS A 167 -18.98 -4.38 -9.88
N ALA A 168 -18.41 -4.19 -8.70
CA ALA A 168 -18.53 -2.94 -7.95
C ALA A 168 -17.95 -1.76 -8.72
N ASP A 169 -16.72 -1.90 -9.22
CA ASP A 169 -16.07 -0.84 -9.99
C ASP A 169 -16.86 -0.48 -11.26
N TRP A 170 -17.42 -1.48 -11.95
CA TRP A 170 -18.30 -1.26 -13.10
C TRP A 170 -19.62 -0.57 -12.70
N LEU A 171 -20.31 -1.10 -11.69
CA LEU A 171 -21.63 -0.61 -11.29
C LEU A 171 -21.57 0.82 -10.76
N TYR A 172 -20.70 1.10 -9.80
CA TYR A 172 -20.53 2.46 -9.26
C TYR A 172 -19.90 3.41 -10.28
N GLY A 173 -18.96 2.91 -11.11
CA GLY A 173 -18.31 3.70 -12.15
C GLY A 173 -19.26 4.12 -13.27
N MET A 174 -20.00 3.17 -13.83
CA MET A 174 -20.89 3.43 -14.97
C MET A 174 -22.14 4.26 -14.55
N ASN A 175 -22.80 3.86 -13.47
CA ASN A 175 -23.94 4.60 -12.96
C ASN A 175 -23.54 6.00 -12.50
N GLY A 176 -22.51 6.11 -11.68
CA GLY A 176 -22.04 7.40 -11.16
C GLY A 176 -21.56 8.34 -12.26
N THR A 177 -20.79 7.84 -13.23
CA THR A 177 -20.32 8.66 -14.37
C THR A 177 -21.50 9.22 -15.17
N ARG A 178 -22.49 8.39 -15.50
CA ARG A 178 -23.64 8.83 -16.28
C ARG A 178 -24.50 9.84 -15.50
N LEU A 179 -24.88 9.53 -14.27
CA LEU A 179 -25.68 10.40 -13.43
C LEU A 179 -25.01 11.75 -13.16
N MET A 180 -23.72 11.74 -12.79
CA MET A 180 -22.99 12.98 -12.53
C MET A 180 -22.75 13.79 -13.79
N THR A 181 -22.55 13.14 -14.95
CA THR A 181 -22.45 13.83 -16.25
C THR A 181 -23.77 14.47 -16.66
N LEU A 182 -24.89 13.78 -16.49
CA LEU A 182 -26.23 14.35 -16.75
C LEU A 182 -26.52 15.54 -15.85
N ARG A 183 -26.11 15.47 -14.59
CA ARG A 183 -26.32 16.53 -13.60
C ARG A 183 -25.45 17.76 -13.86
N THR A 184 -24.17 17.56 -14.22
CA THR A 184 -23.22 18.68 -14.39
C THR A 184 -23.18 19.26 -15.79
N GLY A 185 -23.71 18.54 -16.79
CA GLY A 185 -23.59 18.87 -18.20
C GLY A 185 -22.19 18.67 -18.79
N GLU A 186 -21.21 18.26 -17.99
CA GLU A 186 -19.82 17.98 -18.40
C GLU A 186 -19.46 16.52 -18.07
N LEU A 187 -18.61 15.88 -18.88
CA LEU A 187 -18.17 14.51 -18.60
C LEU A 187 -17.43 14.43 -17.27
N MET A 188 -18.07 13.80 -16.30
CA MET A 188 -17.53 13.61 -14.95
C MET A 188 -17.36 12.12 -14.65
N THR A 189 -16.13 11.62 -14.84
CA THR A 189 -15.84 10.20 -14.60
C THR A 189 -15.77 9.90 -13.12
N VAL A 190 -16.65 9.04 -12.65
CA VAL A 190 -16.76 8.64 -11.24
C VAL A 190 -16.13 7.27 -11.04
N GLY A 191 -15.56 7.03 -9.87
CA GLY A 191 -14.99 5.74 -9.49
C GLY A 191 -14.89 5.61 -7.98
N ARG A 192 -15.21 4.42 -7.48
CA ARG A 192 -15.27 4.06 -6.06
C ARG A 192 -14.00 4.42 -5.26
N VAL A 193 -12.83 4.29 -5.86
CA VAL A 193 -11.54 4.64 -5.22
C VAL A 193 -11.03 6.00 -5.69
N LYS A 194 -11.38 6.44 -6.90
CA LYS A 194 -10.93 7.71 -7.48
C LYS A 194 -11.46 8.91 -6.68
N ALA A 195 -12.75 8.97 -6.42
CA ALA A 195 -13.40 10.09 -5.73
C ALA A 195 -12.83 10.29 -4.30
N PRO A 196 -12.76 9.26 -3.43
CA PRO A 196 -12.20 9.44 -2.09
C PRO A 196 -10.69 9.73 -2.10
N THR A 197 -9.93 9.25 -3.10
CA THR A 197 -8.52 9.60 -3.25
C THR A 197 -8.35 11.09 -3.61
N LEU A 198 -9.19 11.60 -4.51
CA LEU A 198 -9.19 13.03 -4.86
C LEU A 198 -9.58 13.89 -3.66
N LYS A 199 -10.54 13.42 -2.83
CA LYS A 199 -10.94 14.12 -1.61
C LYS A 199 -9.78 14.28 -0.62
N LEU A 200 -8.90 13.30 -0.46
CA LEU A 200 -7.70 13.45 0.37
C LEU A 200 -6.81 14.63 -0.08
N VAL A 201 -6.65 14.81 -1.39
CA VAL A 201 -5.88 15.93 -1.94
C VAL A 201 -6.64 17.24 -1.80
N TYR A 202 -7.96 17.23 -1.99
CA TYR A 202 -8.82 18.39 -1.77
C TYR A 202 -8.73 18.89 -0.33
N ASP A 203 -8.97 18.01 0.65
CA ASP A 203 -8.96 18.36 2.06
C ASP A 203 -7.58 18.90 2.50
N ASN A 204 -6.49 18.27 2.05
CA ASN A 204 -5.13 18.75 2.30
C ASN A 204 -4.89 20.12 1.67
N SER A 205 -5.34 20.34 0.44
CA SER A 205 -5.18 21.63 -0.27
C SER A 205 -5.97 22.73 0.41
N MET A 206 -7.23 22.46 0.80
CA MET A 206 -8.06 23.44 1.50
C MET A 206 -7.52 23.76 2.90
N ALA A 207 -7.00 22.75 3.63
CA ALA A 207 -6.37 22.97 4.92
C ALA A 207 -5.12 23.87 4.81
N ILE A 208 -4.37 23.78 3.70
CA ILE A 208 -3.22 24.65 3.44
C ILE A 208 -3.67 26.05 3.00
N GLU A 209 -4.62 26.16 2.07
CA GLU A 209 -5.11 27.43 1.54
C GLU A 209 -5.82 28.29 2.60
N ARG A 210 -6.58 27.65 3.49
CA ARG A 210 -7.33 28.32 4.58
C ARG A 210 -6.50 28.52 5.84
N PHE A 211 -5.26 28.04 5.87
CA PHE A 211 -4.41 28.13 7.04
C PHE A 211 -3.97 29.57 7.30
N VAL A 212 -4.27 30.04 8.49
CA VAL A 212 -3.81 31.33 8.99
C VAL A 212 -2.74 31.09 10.06
N PRO A 213 -1.48 31.47 9.83
CA PRO A 213 -0.43 31.33 10.83
C PRO A 213 -0.79 32.10 12.09
N LYS A 214 -0.66 31.45 13.25
CA LYS A 214 -0.82 32.09 14.57
C LYS A 214 0.54 32.11 15.27
N THR A 215 0.95 33.30 15.69
CA THR A 215 2.13 33.47 16.54
C THR A 215 1.74 33.23 17.99
N TYR A 216 2.60 32.54 18.73
CA TYR A 216 2.50 32.32 20.17
C TYR A 216 3.90 32.25 20.79
N TYR A 217 3.98 32.30 22.10
CA TYR A 217 5.25 32.33 22.81
C TYR A 217 5.35 31.22 23.84
N HIS A 218 6.52 30.58 23.91
CA HIS A 218 6.88 29.72 25.03
C HIS A 218 7.91 30.39 25.89
N LEU A 219 7.69 30.40 27.22
CA LEU A 219 8.74 30.84 28.15
C LEU A 219 9.79 29.73 28.23
N THR A 220 11.03 30.09 27.88
CA THR A 220 12.15 29.14 27.78
C THR A 220 13.27 29.59 28.72
N ALA A 221 13.73 28.65 29.56
CA ALA A 221 14.89 28.83 30.40
C ALA A 221 16.12 28.19 29.73
N SER A 222 17.17 28.99 29.51
CA SER A 222 18.44 28.53 28.94
C SER A 222 19.43 28.25 30.07
N TYR A 223 20.11 27.10 29.97
CA TYR A 223 21.13 26.65 30.89
C TYR A 223 22.42 26.32 30.12
N PRO A 224 23.57 26.15 30.77
CA PRO A 224 24.77 25.68 30.08
C PRO A 224 24.53 24.34 29.36
N GLY A 225 24.54 24.37 28.02
CA GLY A 225 24.43 23.18 27.17
C GLY A 225 23.01 22.69 26.89
N PHE A 226 21.94 23.24 27.49
CA PHE A 226 20.57 22.84 27.22
C PHE A 226 19.54 23.94 27.47
N ALA A 227 18.29 23.72 27.14
CA ALA A 227 17.18 24.61 27.44
C ALA A 227 15.94 23.82 27.89
N GLY A 228 15.16 24.42 28.77
CA GLY A 228 13.88 23.91 29.26
C GLY A 228 12.74 24.84 28.86
N VAL A 229 11.59 24.28 28.55
CA VAL A 229 10.36 25.01 28.22
C VAL A 229 9.41 24.93 29.40
N GLN A 230 8.75 26.06 29.75
CA GLN A 230 7.75 26.08 30.81
C GLN A 230 6.55 25.18 30.43
N VAL A 231 6.11 24.41 31.43
CA VAL A 231 4.99 23.48 31.27
C VAL A 231 3.90 23.72 32.30
N GLY A 232 2.66 23.43 31.93
CA GLY A 232 1.53 23.42 32.85
C GLY A 232 1.44 22.13 33.67
N GLU A 233 0.38 22.00 34.47
CA GLU A 233 0.10 20.82 35.31
C GLU A 233 0.00 19.51 34.48
N SER A 234 -0.51 19.58 33.26
CA SER A 234 -0.57 18.44 32.32
C SER A 234 0.81 18.03 31.78
N GLY A 235 1.87 18.79 32.05
CA GLY A 235 3.21 18.58 31.48
C GLY A 235 3.35 19.03 30.03
N GLN A 236 2.34 19.70 29.46
CA GLN A 236 2.42 20.30 28.13
C GLN A 236 3.01 21.70 28.17
N PRO A 237 3.77 22.13 27.15
CA PRO A 237 4.26 23.50 27.04
C PRO A 237 3.13 24.54 27.14
N ILE A 238 3.32 25.58 27.96
CA ILE A 238 2.38 26.70 28.03
C ILE A 238 2.60 27.56 26.79
N ALA A 239 1.52 27.83 26.03
CA ALA A 239 1.51 28.75 24.91
C ALA A 239 0.85 30.07 25.35
N TYR A 240 1.61 31.16 25.31
CA TYR A 240 1.13 32.51 25.57
C TYR A 240 0.74 33.18 24.25
N GLU A 241 -0.38 33.88 24.24
CA GLU A 241 -0.87 34.52 23.00
C GLU A 241 0.02 35.70 22.57
N ASN A 242 0.64 36.39 23.53
CA ASN A 242 1.53 37.49 23.23
C ASN A 242 2.77 37.48 24.12
N ARG A 243 3.78 38.24 23.70
CA ARG A 243 5.06 38.34 24.41
C ARG A 243 4.95 38.99 25.80
N GLN A 244 4.00 39.89 25.96
CA GLN A 244 3.84 40.64 27.24
C GLN A 244 3.27 39.72 28.32
N GLU A 245 2.32 38.86 28.00
CA GLU A 245 1.81 37.85 28.94
C GLU A 245 2.93 36.92 29.43
N ALA A 246 3.77 36.42 28.50
CA ALA A 246 4.89 35.56 28.87
C ALA A 246 5.92 36.32 29.76
N LEU A 247 6.15 37.60 29.51
CA LEU A 247 7.04 38.46 30.33
C LEU A 247 6.45 38.82 31.69
N ALA A 248 5.12 38.84 31.81
CA ALA A 248 4.43 39.10 33.08
C ALA A 248 4.66 37.98 34.12
N VAL A 249 5.00 36.78 33.65
CA VAL A 249 5.34 35.65 34.52
C VAL A 249 6.72 35.89 35.12
N LYS A 250 6.76 36.31 36.35
CA LYS A 250 8.01 36.54 37.10
C LYS A 250 8.60 35.21 37.55
N VAL A 251 9.71 34.83 36.97
CA VAL A 251 10.41 33.57 37.27
C VAL A 251 11.81 33.88 37.79
N PRO A 252 12.17 33.41 39.00
CA PRO A 252 13.53 33.60 39.51
C PRO A 252 14.53 32.76 38.70
N LYS A 253 15.73 33.30 38.47
CA LYS A 253 16.79 32.57 37.75
C LYS A 253 17.31 31.33 38.49
N LYS A 254 17.30 31.39 39.85
CA LYS A 254 17.67 30.24 40.70
C LYS A 254 16.52 29.25 40.73
N GLY A 255 16.84 27.99 40.53
CA GLY A 255 15.89 26.89 40.51
C GLY A 255 16.48 25.63 41.11
N THR A 256 15.69 24.59 41.15
CA THR A 256 16.07 23.26 41.65
C THR A 256 15.64 22.19 40.70
N ILE A 257 16.48 21.19 40.50
CA ILE A 257 16.13 19.97 39.76
C ILE A 257 15.12 19.19 40.62
N ARG A 258 13.87 19.18 40.18
CA ARG A 258 12.79 18.50 40.91
C ARG A 258 12.78 17.00 40.63
N GLU A 259 13.03 16.60 39.35
CA GLU A 259 12.95 15.21 38.92
C GLU A 259 13.90 14.96 37.74
N VAL A 260 14.57 13.80 37.77
CA VAL A 260 15.39 13.28 36.68
C VAL A 260 14.85 11.91 36.27
N LYS A 261 13.98 11.87 35.28
CA LYS A 261 13.39 10.63 34.80
C LYS A 261 14.17 10.10 33.62
N LYS A 262 14.81 8.95 33.79
CA LYS A 262 15.49 8.20 32.70
C LYS A 262 14.64 7.01 32.29
N GLN A 263 14.41 6.86 30.98
CA GLN A 263 13.64 5.74 30.41
C GLN A 263 14.38 5.16 29.21
N THR A 264 14.78 3.91 29.32
CA THR A 264 15.35 3.17 28.21
C THR A 264 14.24 2.60 27.34
N THR A 265 14.36 2.79 26.03
CA THR A 265 13.45 2.27 25.02
C THR A 265 14.23 1.41 24.02
N ASN A 266 13.67 0.25 23.67
CA ASN A 266 14.19 -0.64 22.65
C ASN A 266 13.25 -0.57 21.44
N THR A 267 13.71 0.04 20.34
CA THR A 267 12.93 0.15 19.11
C THR A 267 13.34 -0.94 18.15
N ARG A 268 12.40 -1.83 17.80
CA ARG A 268 12.62 -2.92 16.83
C ARG A 268 12.78 -2.38 15.41
N ALA A 269 13.41 -3.17 14.54
CA ALA A 269 13.44 -2.89 13.11
C ALA A 269 12.01 -2.75 12.55
N PRO A 270 11.80 -1.86 11.56
CA PRO A 270 10.53 -1.77 10.88
C PRO A 270 10.16 -3.12 10.25
N LYS A 271 8.86 -3.46 10.19
CA LYS A 271 8.41 -4.69 9.52
C LYS A 271 8.95 -4.79 8.11
N LEU A 272 9.04 -6.00 7.59
CA LEU A 272 9.40 -6.27 6.20
C LEU A 272 8.53 -5.45 5.23
N TYR A 273 8.98 -5.31 4.00
CA TYR A 273 8.25 -4.56 2.99
C TYR A 273 7.07 -5.34 2.43
N ASP A 274 5.93 -4.68 2.35
CA ASP A 274 4.96 -4.81 1.27
C ASP A 274 5.27 -3.74 0.19
N LEU A 275 4.60 -3.78 -0.95
CA LEU A 275 4.85 -2.81 -2.03
C LEU A 275 4.66 -1.36 -1.55
N THR A 276 3.58 -1.06 -0.83
CA THR A 276 3.28 0.32 -0.40
C THR A 276 4.32 0.86 0.59
N ALA A 277 4.82 0.03 1.52
CA ALA A 277 5.88 0.45 2.44
C ALA A 277 7.20 0.70 1.69
N LEU A 278 7.51 -0.12 0.69
CA LEU A 278 8.68 0.11 -0.17
C LEU A 278 8.53 1.39 -0.98
N GLN A 279 7.35 1.64 -1.58
CA GLN A 279 7.06 2.91 -2.28
C GLN A 279 7.25 4.12 -1.37
N GLY A 280 6.84 4.00 -0.09
CA GLY A 280 7.06 5.03 0.93
C GLY A 280 8.53 5.35 1.16
N ASP A 281 9.36 4.33 1.41
CA ASP A 281 10.78 4.51 1.68
C ASP A 281 11.56 4.87 0.41
N ALA A 282 11.24 4.31 -0.75
CA ALA A 282 11.83 4.69 -2.03
C ALA A 282 11.53 6.16 -2.37
N GLY A 283 10.31 6.61 -2.12
CA GLY A 283 9.96 8.04 -2.28
C GLY A 283 10.73 8.95 -1.33
N GLN A 284 10.88 8.55 -0.07
CA GLN A 284 11.58 9.36 0.94
C GLN A 284 13.10 9.36 0.77
N MET A 285 13.69 8.22 0.42
CA MET A 285 15.15 8.03 0.41
C MET A 285 15.76 8.22 -0.98
N LEU A 286 15.02 7.88 -2.04
CA LEU A 286 15.52 7.89 -3.42
C LEU A 286 14.79 8.91 -4.30
N GLY A 287 13.72 9.55 -3.81
CA GLY A 287 12.92 10.51 -4.57
C GLY A 287 12.04 9.87 -5.67
N LEU A 288 11.83 8.55 -5.64
CA LEU A 288 11.04 7.84 -6.65
C LEU A 288 9.54 8.02 -6.42
N THR A 289 8.80 8.14 -7.51
CA THR A 289 7.34 8.04 -7.48
C THR A 289 6.89 6.60 -7.18
N PRO A 290 5.65 6.38 -6.72
CA PRO A 290 5.10 5.03 -6.56
C PRO A 290 5.13 4.20 -7.84
N SER A 291 4.86 4.82 -9.00
CA SER A 291 4.89 4.16 -10.32
C SER A 291 6.30 3.71 -10.70
N GLU A 292 7.30 4.62 -10.57
CA GLU A 292 8.71 4.28 -10.82
C GLU A 292 9.22 3.17 -9.90
N THR A 293 8.78 3.17 -8.64
CA THR A 293 9.12 2.09 -7.69
C THR A 293 8.51 0.76 -8.15
N LEU A 294 7.24 0.75 -8.57
CA LEU A 294 6.58 -0.46 -9.08
C LEU A 294 7.26 -0.99 -10.34
N GLU A 295 7.57 -0.13 -11.32
CA GLU A 295 8.31 -0.52 -12.53
C GLU A 295 9.66 -1.15 -12.20
N THR A 296 10.36 -0.56 -11.22
CA THR A 296 11.68 -1.02 -10.80
C THR A 296 11.61 -2.40 -10.13
N VAL A 297 10.67 -2.61 -9.20
CA VAL A 297 10.54 -3.93 -8.57
C VAL A 297 10.02 -4.98 -9.55
N GLN A 298 9.21 -4.58 -10.53
CA GLN A 298 8.79 -5.47 -11.60
C GLN A 298 9.99 -5.96 -12.43
N SER A 299 10.93 -5.06 -12.76
CA SER A 299 12.18 -5.44 -13.42
C SER A 299 13.07 -6.34 -12.55
N LEU A 300 13.19 -6.06 -11.25
CA LEU A 300 13.93 -6.89 -10.31
C LEU A 300 13.35 -8.31 -10.19
N TYR A 301 12.04 -8.43 -10.27
CA TYR A 301 11.31 -9.70 -10.21
C TYR A 301 11.40 -10.47 -11.55
N GLU A 302 11.02 -9.85 -12.67
CA GLU A 302 10.86 -10.53 -13.97
C GLU A 302 12.20 -10.75 -14.68
N LYS A 303 13.03 -9.71 -14.79
CA LYS A 303 14.30 -9.74 -15.52
C LYS A 303 15.43 -10.30 -14.67
N HIS A 304 15.63 -9.75 -13.48
CA HIS A 304 16.75 -10.11 -12.61
C HIS A 304 16.43 -11.32 -11.74
N LYS A 305 15.18 -11.55 -11.38
CA LYS A 305 14.67 -12.67 -10.56
C LYS A 305 15.31 -12.71 -9.14
N VAL A 306 15.65 -11.54 -8.61
CA VAL A 306 16.39 -11.39 -7.34
C VAL A 306 15.51 -11.02 -6.15
N ILE A 307 14.22 -10.79 -6.38
CA ILE A 307 13.22 -10.55 -5.35
C ILE A 307 11.98 -11.44 -5.56
N SER A 308 11.20 -11.65 -4.49
CA SER A 308 9.90 -12.31 -4.53
C SER A 308 8.85 -11.44 -5.25
N TYR A 309 7.63 -11.96 -5.44
CA TYR A 309 6.54 -11.29 -6.13
C TYR A 309 6.28 -9.88 -5.56
N PRO A 310 6.29 -8.81 -6.39
CA PRO A 310 6.35 -7.44 -5.89
C PRO A 310 5.01 -6.88 -5.40
N ARG A 311 3.86 -7.34 -5.90
CA ARG A 311 2.54 -6.77 -5.59
C ARG A 311 1.92 -7.35 -4.32
N THR A 312 2.76 -7.69 -3.33
CA THR A 312 2.31 -8.23 -2.06
C THR A 312 1.80 -7.14 -1.11
N GLN A 313 0.79 -7.49 -0.32
CA GLN A 313 0.33 -6.71 0.84
C GLN A 313 0.88 -7.27 2.16
N CYS A 314 1.46 -8.45 2.12
CA CYS A 314 2.00 -9.13 3.27
C CYS A 314 3.32 -8.50 3.75
N ARG A 315 3.53 -8.52 5.06
CA ARG A 315 4.74 -8.03 5.73
C ARG A 315 5.36 -9.07 6.65
N TYR A 316 5.01 -10.33 6.40
CA TYR A 316 5.46 -11.49 7.15
C TYR A 316 6.08 -12.52 6.21
N VAL A 317 6.76 -13.51 6.79
CA VAL A 317 7.40 -14.62 6.09
C VAL A 317 6.75 -15.91 6.58
N SER A 318 6.55 -16.88 5.71
CA SER A 318 6.12 -18.23 6.08
C SER A 318 7.25 -18.99 6.78
N THR A 319 6.89 -19.95 7.65
CA THR A 319 7.87 -20.82 8.31
C THR A 319 8.71 -21.58 7.28
N GLU A 320 8.13 -21.98 6.16
CA GLU A 320 8.85 -22.65 5.07
C GLU A 320 9.89 -21.72 4.44
N LYS A 321 9.50 -20.49 4.12
CA LYS A 321 10.40 -19.50 3.51
C LYS A 321 11.49 -19.03 4.47
N ALA A 322 11.21 -18.99 5.77
CA ALA A 322 12.20 -18.64 6.79
C ALA A 322 13.41 -19.61 6.85
N LYS A 323 13.27 -20.85 6.36
CA LYS A 323 14.40 -21.81 6.23
C LYS A 323 15.47 -21.31 5.27
N GLU A 324 15.13 -20.41 4.34
CA GLU A 324 16.06 -19.83 3.37
C GLU A 324 16.83 -18.63 3.91
N PHE A 325 16.56 -18.12 5.11
CA PHE A 325 17.26 -16.97 5.70
C PHE A 325 18.79 -17.08 5.66
N PRO A 326 19.41 -18.24 5.97
CA PRO A 326 20.87 -18.37 5.87
C PRO A 326 21.42 -18.07 4.47
N ASP A 327 20.72 -18.49 3.43
CA ASP A 327 21.14 -18.29 2.05
C ASP A 327 20.85 -16.86 1.57
N MET A 328 19.75 -16.26 2.00
CA MET A 328 19.47 -14.84 1.75
C MET A 328 20.54 -13.95 2.38
N LEU A 329 20.95 -14.23 3.63
CA LEU A 329 21.98 -13.47 4.34
C LEU A 329 23.35 -13.55 3.67
N LYS A 330 23.78 -14.71 3.16
CA LYS A 330 25.04 -14.86 2.40
C LYS A 330 25.10 -13.91 1.21
N LYS A 331 23.97 -13.63 0.56
CA LYS A 331 23.88 -12.77 -0.63
C LYS A 331 23.91 -11.27 -0.32
N MET A 332 23.75 -10.89 0.95
CA MET A 332 23.87 -9.50 1.40
C MET A 332 25.25 -8.91 1.10
N SER A 333 26.29 -9.77 1.06
CA SER A 333 27.68 -9.38 0.77
C SER A 333 27.90 -8.79 -0.63
N VAL A 334 26.94 -8.95 -1.54
CA VAL A 334 26.95 -8.31 -2.87
C VAL A 334 26.90 -6.77 -2.75
N PHE A 335 26.26 -6.27 -1.69
CA PHE A 335 26.23 -4.85 -1.37
C PHE A 335 27.35 -4.53 -0.37
N PRO A 336 28.39 -3.76 -0.76
CA PRO A 336 29.53 -3.48 0.12
C PRO A 336 29.11 -2.92 1.50
N GLU A 337 28.09 -2.05 1.52
CA GLU A 337 27.56 -1.40 2.72
C GLU A 337 26.84 -2.37 3.67
N LEU A 338 26.36 -3.50 3.18
CA LEU A 338 25.67 -4.50 4.00
C LEU A 338 26.59 -5.63 4.46
N LYS A 339 27.76 -5.77 3.83
CA LYS A 339 28.69 -6.90 4.03
C LYS A 339 29.11 -7.06 5.49
N GLU A 340 29.51 -5.97 6.12
CA GLU A 340 29.97 -5.99 7.51
C GLU A 340 28.86 -6.38 8.47
N ALA A 341 27.67 -5.75 8.34
CA ALA A 341 26.53 -6.04 9.19
C ALA A 341 26.04 -7.48 9.00
N ALA A 342 26.00 -7.97 7.75
CA ALA A 342 25.60 -9.34 7.45
C ALA A 342 26.58 -10.37 8.04
N SER A 343 27.89 -10.09 8.05
CA SER A 343 28.89 -11.00 8.62
C SER A 343 28.81 -11.14 10.15
N ARG A 344 28.18 -10.20 10.84
CA ARG A 344 27.95 -10.24 12.29
C ARG A 344 26.72 -11.05 12.69
N VAL A 345 25.84 -11.40 11.75
CA VAL A 345 24.63 -12.18 12.04
C VAL A 345 25.03 -13.62 12.40
N THR A 346 24.62 -14.06 13.58
CA THR A 346 24.91 -15.39 14.11
C THR A 346 23.77 -16.37 13.86
N GLN A 347 24.04 -17.66 14.04
CA GLN A 347 23.00 -18.70 14.01
C GLN A 347 21.93 -18.50 15.13
N ALA A 348 22.33 -17.86 16.24
CA ALA A 348 21.40 -17.51 17.31
C ALA A 348 20.42 -16.41 16.86
N ASP A 349 20.90 -15.41 16.09
CA ASP A 349 20.05 -14.38 15.52
C ASP A 349 19.08 -14.95 14.49
N ILE A 350 19.53 -15.86 13.63
CA ILE A 350 18.67 -16.55 12.67
C ILE A 350 17.56 -17.31 13.39
N ARG A 351 17.89 -18.10 14.43
CA ARG A 351 16.89 -18.80 15.23
C ARG A 351 15.90 -17.84 15.92
N ARG A 352 16.42 -16.74 16.49
CA ARG A 352 15.58 -15.69 17.12
C ARG A 352 14.56 -15.12 16.14
N VAL A 353 15.00 -14.75 14.93
CA VAL A 353 14.12 -14.16 13.90
C VAL A 353 13.13 -15.19 13.34
N SER A 354 13.58 -16.43 13.11
CA SER A 354 12.71 -17.52 12.64
C SER A 354 11.62 -17.89 13.66
N GLY A 355 11.86 -17.67 14.95
CA GLY A 355 10.86 -17.86 16.02
C GLY A 355 10.02 -16.62 16.34
N ASP A 356 10.29 -15.48 15.70
CA ASP A 356 9.62 -14.22 16.01
C ASP A 356 8.33 -14.05 15.19
N ARG A 357 7.18 -14.15 15.84
CA ARG A 357 5.85 -13.98 15.22
C ARG A 357 5.62 -12.60 14.58
N MET A 358 6.45 -11.61 14.88
CA MET A 358 6.40 -10.30 14.22
C MET A 358 7.08 -10.31 12.84
N VAL A 359 7.83 -11.37 12.52
CA VAL A 359 8.52 -11.57 11.24
C VAL A 359 7.99 -12.82 10.54
N VAL A 360 7.94 -13.98 11.24
CA VAL A 360 7.49 -15.27 10.70
C VAL A 360 6.10 -15.60 11.25
N ASN A 361 5.08 -15.64 10.38
CA ASN A 361 3.71 -15.80 10.83
C ASN A 361 2.82 -16.44 9.75
N ASP A 362 2.70 -17.77 9.80
CA ASP A 362 1.89 -18.53 8.83
C ASP A 362 0.40 -18.17 8.87
N ALA A 363 -0.13 -17.75 10.03
CA ALA A 363 -1.52 -17.33 10.14
C ALA A 363 -1.81 -16.01 9.38
N GLU A 364 -0.83 -15.11 9.32
CA GLU A 364 -0.95 -13.90 8.49
C GLU A 364 -0.71 -14.21 7.01
N ILE A 365 0.21 -15.13 6.69
CA ILE A 365 0.42 -15.60 5.31
C ILE A 365 -0.84 -16.25 4.75
N ALA A 366 -1.55 -17.07 5.54
CA ALA A 366 -2.77 -17.72 5.10
C ALA A 366 -3.92 -16.76 4.69
N LYS A 367 -3.83 -15.49 5.10
CA LYS A 367 -4.78 -14.43 4.71
C LYS A 367 -4.42 -13.74 3.39
N GLU A 368 -3.23 -13.97 2.89
CA GLU A 368 -2.65 -13.31 1.72
C GLU A 368 -2.16 -14.38 0.72
N SER A 369 -1.80 -13.97 -0.50
CA SER A 369 -1.29 -14.91 -1.51
C SER A 369 0.22 -15.12 -1.45
N HIS A 370 0.94 -14.19 -0.82
CA HIS A 370 2.40 -14.08 -0.92
C HIS A 370 3.02 -13.70 0.42
N ASP A 371 4.31 -14.08 0.58
CA ASP A 371 5.18 -13.51 1.63
C ASP A 371 5.45 -12.02 1.39
N ALA A 372 6.11 -11.38 2.35
CA ALA A 372 6.69 -10.04 2.18
C ALA A 372 7.65 -9.99 0.98
N LEU A 373 8.01 -8.77 0.56
CA LEU A 373 9.09 -8.57 -0.40
C LEU A 373 10.43 -9.03 0.19
N LEU A 374 11.01 -10.05 -0.41
CA LEU A 374 12.23 -10.73 0.06
C LEU A 374 13.25 -10.92 -1.06
N PRO A 375 14.56 -11.01 -0.72
CA PRO A 375 15.55 -11.60 -1.62
C PRO A 375 15.18 -13.04 -2.01
N THR A 376 15.57 -13.45 -3.21
CA THR A 376 15.44 -14.85 -3.67
C THR A 376 16.73 -15.64 -3.51
N SER A 377 16.71 -16.90 -3.94
CA SER A 377 17.90 -17.75 -4.04
C SER A 377 18.90 -17.26 -5.10
N LYS A 378 18.53 -16.36 -6.02
CA LYS A 378 19.40 -15.82 -7.06
C LYS A 378 20.26 -14.66 -6.54
N THR A 379 21.55 -14.70 -6.83
CA THR A 379 22.49 -13.63 -6.45
C THR A 379 22.35 -12.44 -7.42
N PRO A 380 22.17 -11.20 -6.91
CA PRO A 380 22.14 -10.02 -7.77
C PRO A 380 23.44 -9.79 -8.52
N LYS A 381 23.35 -9.53 -9.81
CA LYS A 381 24.48 -9.09 -10.64
C LYS A 381 24.39 -7.58 -10.82
N LEU A 382 25.00 -6.83 -9.91
CA LEU A 382 24.88 -5.36 -9.85
C LEU A 382 25.34 -4.66 -11.13
N SER A 383 26.28 -5.26 -11.89
CA SER A 383 26.73 -4.71 -13.17
C SER A 383 25.67 -4.75 -14.28
N GLU A 384 24.69 -5.64 -14.18
CA GLU A 384 23.58 -5.77 -15.14
C GLU A 384 22.36 -4.91 -14.76
N MET A 385 22.41 -4.20 -13.63
CA MET A 385 21.33 -3.37 -13.08
C MET A 385 21.60 -1.89 -13.28
N SER A 386 20.55 -1.12 -13.57
CA SER A 386 20.58 0.34 -13.48
C SER A 386 20.83 0.80 -12.04
N GLU A 387 21.21 2.05 -11.83
CA GLU A 387 21.40 2.64 -10.50
C GLU A 387 20.10 2.52 -9.67
N ARG A 388 18.96 2.86 -10.27
CA ARG A 388 17.65 2.77 -9.64
C ARG A 388 17.31 1.34 -9.22
N GLU A 389 17.59 0.34 -10.07
CA GLU A 389 17.37 -1.07 -9.73
C GLU A 389 18.26 -1.53 -8.58
N ARG A 390 19.53 -1.10 -8.57
CA ARG A 390 20.47 -1.40 -7.47
C ARG A 390 19.99 -0.82 -6.15
N ASP A 391 19.57 0.44 -6.15
CA ASP A 391 19.15 1.14 -4.94
C ASP A 391 17.87 0.55 -4.35
N VAL A 392 16.86 0.27 -5.17
CA VAL A 392 15.62 -0.38 -4.71
C VAL A 392 15.89 -1.82 -4.24
N CYS A 393 16.71 -2.57 -4.95
CA CYS A 393 17.15 -3.90 -4.52
C CYS A 393 17.84 -3.83 -3.15
N ARG A 394 18.76 -2.89 -2.96
CA ARG A 394 19.48 -2.65 -1.71
C ARG A 394 18.50 -2.31 -0.56
N LEU A 395 17.45 -1.51 -0.79
CA LEU A 395 16.45 -1.23 0.25
C LEU A 395 15.77 -2.52 0.76
N ILE A 396 15.38 -3.42 -0.15
CA ILE A 396 14.73 -4.69 0.20
C ILE A 396 15.68 -5.57 1.03
N TYR A 397 16.93 -5.68 0.58
CA TYR A 397 17.97 -6.45 1.27
C TYR A 397 18.29 -5.87 2.66
N THR A 398 18.41 -4.53 2.74
CA THR A 398 18.62 -3.81 4.00
C THR A 398 17.48 -4.06 5.00
N ARG A 399 16.22 -4.06 4.51
CA ARG A 399 15.05 -4.26 5.37
C ARG A 399 15.01 -5.66 5.98
N LEU A 400 15.39 -6.68 5.20
CA LEU A 400 15.51 -8.05 5.73
C LEU A 400 16.65 -8.15 6.74
N LEU A 401 17.86 -7.63 6.40
CA LEU A 401 19.02 -7.67 7.29
C LEU A 401 18.73 -7.01 8.64
N ALA A 402 17.98 -5.90 8.62
CA ALA A 402 17.62 -5.17 9.84
C ALA A 402 16.89 -6.03 10.88
N GLN A 403 16.16 -7.10 10.47
CA GLN A 403 15.46 -7.99 11.39
C GLN A 403 16.42 -8.82 12.26
N PHE A 404 17.63 -9.08 11.75
CA PHE A 404 18.62 -9.90 12.44
C PHE A 404 19.52 -9.10 13.39
N LEU A 405 19.54 -7.78 13.26
CA LEU A 405 20.33 -6.92 14.13
C LEU A 405 19.60 -6.59 15.44
N PRO A 406 20.33 -6.16 16.49
CA PRO A 406 19.76 -5.72 17.74
C PRO A 406 18.77 -4.56 17.55
N PRO A 407 17.81 -4.35 18.47
CA PRO A 407 16.98 -3.15 18.46
C PRO A 407 17.81 -1.87 18.69
N LEU A 408 17.34 -0.76 18.16
CA LEU A 408 17.87 0.55 18.52
C LEU A 408 17.57 0.78 20.02
N LYS A 409 18.61 0.98 20.84
CA LYS A 409 18.49 1.23 22.28
C LYS A 409 18.78 2.69 22.58
N GLU A 410 17.78 3.38 23.11
CA GLU A 410 17.85 4.80 23.46
C GLU A 410 17.46 5.01 24.92
N CYS A 411 18.27 5.78 25.64
CA CYS A 411 17.92 6.30 26.97
C CYS A 411 17.40 7.74 26.81
N LYS A 412 16.12 7.93 27.06
CA LYS A 412 15.47 9.26 27.09
C LYS A 412 15.53 9.81 28.49
N THR A 413 16.12 11.00 28.66
CA THR A 413 16.17 11.72 29.94
C THR A 413 15.21 12.88 29.87
N LYS A 414 14.31 12.98 30.87
CA LYS A 414 13.41 14.10 31.08
C LYS A 414 13.79 14.77 32.41
N LEU A 415 14.16 16.04 32.36
CA LEU A 415 14.41 16.86 33.52
C LEU A 415 13.18 17.70 33.79
N THR A 416 12.76 17.75 35.07
CA THR A 416 11.76 18.70 35.56
C THR A 416 12.46 19.65 36.53
N ILE A 417 12.42 20.92 36.24
CA ILE A 417 13.14 22.00 36.97
C ILE A 417 12.11 22.97 37.50
N THR A 418 12.20 23.36 38.78
CA THR A 418 11.35 24.37 39.38
C THR A 418 12.10 25.68 39.58
N HIS A 419 11.50 26.78 39.20
CA HIS A 419 11.95 28.14 39.44
C HIS A 419 10.83 28.92 40.16
N GLY A 420 10.81 28.91 41.48
CA GLY A 420 9.63 29.33 42.26
C GLY A 420 8.45 28.40 41.93
N ASP A 421 7.30 28.98 41.56
CA ASP A 421 6.09 28.25 41.20
C ASP A 421 6.11 27.75 39.74
N ALA A 422 7.04 28.24 38.93
CA ALA A 422 7.10 27.85 37.50
C ALA A 422 7.88 26.54 37.33
N VAL A 423 7.32 25.66 36.51
CA VAL A 423 7.91 24.35 36.15
C VAL A 423 8.41 24.36 34.71
N PHE A 424 9.66 23.97 34.53
CA PHE A 424 10.29 23.84 33.22
C PHE A 424 10.66 22.39 32.96
N GLN A 425 10.55 21.95 31.72
CA GLN A 425 10.98 20.62 31.30
C GLN A 425 12.01 20.70 30.17
N ALA A 426 13.06 19.89 30.29
CA ALA A 426 14.02 19.64 29.23
C ALA A 426 14.06 18.15 28.90
N GLN A 427 14.32 17.83 27.64
CA GLN A 427 14.40 16.44 27.17
C GLN A 427 15.72 16.23 26.44
N GLY A 428 16.36 15.10 26.75
CA GLY A 428 17.54 14.61 26.08
C GLY A 428 17.38 13.16 25.65
N LYS A 429 18.30 12.71 24.83
CA LYS A 429 18.31 11.35 24.30
C LYS A 429 19.77 10.90 24.11
N LEU A 430 20.14 9.80 24.72
CA LEU A 430 21.39 9.09 24.50
C LEU A 430 21.10 7.81 23.69
N VAL A 431 21.78 7.63 22.58
CA VAL A 431 21.74 6.37 21.81
C VAL A 431 22.80 5.44 22.40
N GLU A 432 22.35 4.41 23.11
CA GLU A 432 23.22 3.42 23.75
C GLU A 432 23.68 2.33 22.78
N ASP A 433 22.80 1.91 21.85
CA ASP A 433 23.11 0.98 20.78
C ASP A 433 22.34 1.36 19.51
N GLN A 434 23.06 1.53 18.41
CA GLN A 434 22.45 1.84 17.12
C GLN A 434 21.62 0.68 16.57
N GLY A 435 21.99 -0.55 16.87
CA GLY A 435 21.33 -1.74 16.39
C GLY A 435 21.09 -1.67 14.87
N TRP A 436 19.89 -2.08 14.45
CA TRP A 436 19.48 -2.03 13.03
C TRP A 436 19.53 -0.63 12.41
N ARG A 437 19.45 0.42 13.22
CA ARG A 437 19.40 1.81 12.74
C ARG A 437 20.71 2.20 12.02
N SER A 438 21.82 1.55 12.34
CA SER A 438 23.11 1.73 11.66
C SER A 438 23.03 1.54 10.14
N LEU A 439 22.12 0.67 9.65
CA LEU A 439 21.90 0.42 8.22
C LEU A 439 21.22 1.60 7.48
N TYR A 440 20.55 2.49 8.19
CA TYR A 440 19.78 3.63 7.63
C TYR A 440 20.37 5.00 8.00
N GLY A 441 21.64 5.01 8.42
CA GLY A 441 22.30 6.18 8.97
C GLY A 441 22.12 6.26 10.49
N ALA A 442 23.18 6.63 11.19
CA ALA A 442 23.23 6.61 12.63
C ALA A 442 22.22 7.57 13.26
N ALA A 443 21.52 7.11 14.28
CA ALA A 443 20.74 7.97 15.16
C ALA A 443 21.67 8.87 15.97
N ARG A 444 21.28 10.13 16.15
CA ARG A 444 22.10 11.12 16.87
C ARG A 444 21.64 11.23 18.32
N SER A 445 22.59 11.27 19.25
CA SER A 445 22.35 11.64 20.63
C SER A 445 22.16 13.16 20.77
N ARG A 446 21.33 13.56 21.71
CA ARG A 446 21.22 14.92 22.24
C ARG A 446 21.17 14.77 23.74
N GLU A 447 22.36 14.67 24.34
CA GLU A 447 22.48 14.40 25.76
C GLU A 447 22.19 15.65 26.60
N LEU A 448 21.65 15.43 27.77
CA LEU A 448 21.59 16.43 28.82
C LEU A 448 22.77 16.22 29.78
N PRO A 449 23.27 17.27 30.43
CA PRO A 449 24.27 17.12 31.48
C PRO A 449 23.80 16.15 32.57
N ASP A 450 24.72 15.47 33.20
CA ASP A 450 24.39 14.58 34.32
C ASP A 450 24.06 15.45 35.57
N LEU A 451 22.78 15.53 35.84
CA LEU A 451 22.21 16.34 36.90
C LEU A 451 21.47 15.43 37.88
N THR A 452 21.52 15.81 39.17
CA THR A 452 20.89 15.05 40.26
C THR A 452 19.65 15.77 40.79
N GLU A 453 18.67 15.02 41.24
CA GLU A 453 17.51 15.57 41.95
C GLU A 453 17.92 16.31 43.19
N GLY A 454 17.26 17.43 43.48
CA GLY A 454 17.59 18.32 44.58
C GLY A 454 18.73 19.30 44.29
N ALA A 455 19.49 19.14 43.22
CA ALA A 455 20.58 20.04 42.88
C ALA A 455 20.06 21.43 42.50
N ALA A 456 20.74 22.46 43.00
CA ALA A 456 20.48 23.84 42.62
C ALA A 456 20.98 24.09 41.19
N ILE A 457 20.19 24.81 40.41
CA ILE A 457 20.54 25.21 39.05
C ILE A 457 20.19 26.68 38.83
N THR A 458 20.98 27.36 38.00
CA THR A 458 20.71 28.76 37.65
C THR A 458 20.54 28.89 36.15
N ALA A 459 19.41 29.44 35.72
CA ALA A 459 19.20 29.78 34.32
C ALA A 459 20.04 31.02 33.95
N GLU A 460 20.72 30.94 32.82
CA GLU A 460 21.42 32.09 32.22
C GLU A 460 20.40 33.15 31.79
N ARG A 461 19.34 32.70 31.09
CA ARG A 461 18.21 33.53 30.65
C ARG A 461 16.91 32.78 30.79
N ILE A 462 15.83 33.52 31.06
CA ILE A 462 14.45 33.06 30.97
C ILE A 462 13.73 34.09 30.11
N GLU A 463 13.33 33.69 28.92
CA GLU A 463 12.77 34.61 27.93
C GLU A 463 11.67 33.98 27.09
N PRO A 464 10.70 34.78 26.61
CA PRO A 464 9.71 34.33 25.63
C PRO A 464 10.37 34.04 24.30
N VAL A 465 10.21 32.81 23.82
CA VAL A 465 10.63 32.37 22.49
C VAL A 465 9.42 32.30 21.59
N GLU A 466 9.46 33.07 20.51
CA GLU A 466 8.41 33.11 19.50
C GLU A 466 8.30 31.80 18.73
N LYS A 467 7.08 31.37 18.51
CA LYS A 467 6.71 30.24 17.69
C LYS A 467 5.57 30.63 16.77
N THR A 468 5.53 30.03 15.60
CA THR A 468 4.43 30.20 14.66
C THR A 468 3.91 28.84 14.25
N THR A 469 2.59 28.70 14.23
CA THR A 469 1.98 27.48 13.69
C THR A 469 2.29 27.37 12.19
N THR A 470 2.43 26.15 11.70
CA THR A 470 2.69 25.87 10.28
C THR A 470 1.54 25.08 9.66
N PRO A 471 1.23 25.29 8.37
CA PRO A 471 0.21 24.51 7.69
C PRO A 471 0.60 23.02 7.65
N PRO A 472 -0.37 22.13 7.41
CA PRO A 472 -0.04 20.73 7.15
C PRO A 472 0.88 20.62 5.93
N LYS A 473 1.73 19.60 5.92
CA LYS A 473 2.59 19.33 4.76
C LYS A 473 1.73 18.97 3.55
N ARG A 474 2.11 19.51 2.39
CA ARG A 474 1.46 19.15 1.14
C ARG A 474 1.73 17.68 0.82
N LEU A 475 0.69 16.99 0.35
CA LEU A 475 0.83 15.61 -0.09
C LEU A 475 1.73 15.52 -1.34
N THR A 476 2.54 14.49 -1.40
CA THR A 476 3.22 14.02 -2.61
C THR A 476 2.52 12.77 -3.11
N GLN A 477 2.83 12.29 -4.31
CA GLN A 477 2.29 11.01 -4.80
C GLN A 477 2.55 9.88 -3.79
N THR A 478 3.76 9.80 -3.25
CA THR A 478 4.16 8.82 -2.23
C THR A 478 3.34 8.93 -0.95
N THR A 479 3.18 10.15 -0.40
CA THR A 479 2.42 10.34 0.84
C THR A 479 0.92 10.17 0.62
N LEU A 480 0.40 10.42 -0.59
CA LEU A 480 -0.98 10.11 -0.94
C LEU A 480 -1.22 8.59 -0.97
N VAL A 481 -0.35 7.81 -1.60
CA VAL A 481 -0.44 6.34 -1.58
C VAL A 481 -0.36 5.78 -0.16
N LEU A 482 0.49 6.36 0.70
CA LEU A 482 0.53 6.02 2.13
C LEU A 482 -0.75 6.43 2.87
N ALA A 483 -1.35 7.58 2.54
CA ALA A 483 -2.61 8.02 3.12
C ALA A 483 -3.77 7.10 2.71
N MET A 484 -3.82 6.68 1.44
CA MET A 484 -4.78 5.67 0.95
C MET A 484 -4.67 4.36 1.75
N LYS A 485 -3.45 3.88 2.00
CA LYS A 485 -3.21 2.67 2.80
C LYS A 485 -3.62 2.85 4.26
N ASN A 486 -3.35 4.00 4.84
CA ASN A 486 -3.54 4.28 6.27
C ASN A 486 -4.82 5.07 6.55
N ILE A 487 -5.83 4.97 5.70
CA ILE A 487 -7.06 5.77 5.78
C ILE A 487 -7.77 5.64 7.14
N ALA A 488 -7.68 4.48 7.79
CA ALA A 488 -8.21 4.25 9.12
C ALA A 488 -7.68 5.24 10.18
N ASN A 489 -6.48 5.79 9.98
CA ASN A 489 -5.91 6.78 10.91
C ASN A 489 -6.61 8.15 10.87
N GLN A 490 -7.39 8.40 9.83
CA GLN A 490 -8.15 9.65 9.65
C GLN A 490 -9.58 9.56 10.24
N ILE A 491 -9.95 8.41 10.78
CA ILE A 491 -11.29 8.14 11.30
C ILE A 491 -11.28 8.29 12.82
N GLU A 492 -12.18 9.11 13.34
CA GLU A 492 -12.32 9.38 14.77
C GLU A 492 -13.04 8.26 15.52
N ASP A 493 -14.03 7.62 14.87
CA ASP A 493 -14.77 6.51 15.46
C ASP A 493 -13.89 5.29 15.68
N ALA A 494 -13.74 4.85 16.92
CA ALA A 494 -12.83 3.78 17.32
C ALA A 494 -13.23 2.40 16.76
N ALA A 495 -14.53 2.10 16.64
CA ALA A 495 -15.01 0.83 16.11
C ALA A 495 -14.79 0.75 14.60
N MET A 496 -15.12 1.83 13.89
CA MET A 496 -14.89 1.98 12.47
C MET A 496 -13.39 1.99 12.13
N LYS A 497 -12.57 2.68 12.93
CA LYS A 497 -11.11 2.68 12.80
C LYS A 497 -10.52 1.27 12.90
N LYS A 498 -10.98 0.47 13.87
CA LYS A 498 -10.54 -0.93 14.02
C LYS A 498 -10.95 -1.77 12.82
N SER A 499 -12.18 -1.66 12.38
CA SER A 499 -12.70 -2.37 11.20
C SER A 499 -11.91 -2.03 9.94
N LEU A 500 -11.62 -0.74 9.71
CA LEU A 500 -10.90 -0.27 8.53
C LEU A 500 -9.39 -0.50 8.58
N ALA A 501 -8.81 -0.67 9.77
CA ALA A 501 -7.40 -1.08 9.89
C ALA A 501 -7.17 -2.48 9.29
N GLU A 502 -8.19 -3.34 9.27
CA GLU A 502 -8.14 -4.67 8.65
C GLU A 502 -8.27 -4.62 7.12
N SER A 503 -8.87 -3.57 6.54
CA SER A 503 -9.02 -3.42 5.08
C SER A 503 -7.70 -3.12 4.36
N GLN A 504 -6.65 -2.68 5.08
CA GLN A 504 -5.39 -2.18 4.54
C GLN A 504 -5.55 -0.96 3.61
N GLY A 505 -6.61 -0.17 3.84
CA GLY A 505 -6.87 1.09 3.14
C GLY A 505 -7.77 0.95 1.91
N ILE A 506 -7.80 1.99 1.10
CA ILE A 506 -8.56 2.06 -0.16
C ILE A 506 -7.67 1.72 -1.35
N GLY A 507 -8.20 0.94 -2.28
CA GLY A 507 -7.48 0.40 -3.43
C GLY A 507 -6.43 -0.65 -3.04
N THR A 508 -5.93 -1.37 -4.02
CA THR A 508 -4.88 -2.38 -3.83
C THR A 508 -3.49 -1.79 -4.09
N PRO A 509 -2.40 -2.39 -3.62
CA PRO A 509 -1.05 -1.95 -3.97
C PRO A 509 -0.81 -1.85 -5.48
N ALA A 510 -1.43 -2.74 -6.26
CA ALA A 510 -1.31 -2.76 -7.70
C ALA A 510 -2.04 -1.60 -8.41
N THR A 511 -3.00 -0.95 -7.74
CA THR A 511 -3.89 0.05 -8.38
C THR A 511 -3.74 1.46 -7.84
N ARG A 512 -3.16 1.65 -6.64
CA ARG A 512 -3.05 2.98 -6.01
C ARG A 512 -2.28 3.98 -6.83
N ASP A 513 -1.13 3.58 -7.37
CA ASP A 513 -0.30 4.43 -8.24
C ASP A 513 -1.00 4.78 -9.55
N ALA A 514 -1.70 3.80 -10.15
CA ALA A 514 -2.50 4.01 -11.36
C ALA A 514 -3.63 5.03 -11.13
N ILE A 515 -4.30 4.99 -9.96
CA ILE A 515 -5.35 5.95 -9.59
C ILE A 515 -4.76 7.37 -9.46
N VAL A 516 -3.61 7.52 -8.80
CA VAL A 516 -2.93 8.82 -8.66
C VAL A 516 -2.53 9.35 -10.05
N THR A 517 -1.95 8.50 -10.89
CA THR A 517 -1.58 8.84 -12.28
C THR A 517 -2.80 9.24 -13.09
N ASP A 518 -3.92 8.54 -12.93
CA ASP A 518 -5.18 8.83 -13.63
C ASP A 518 -5.76 10.19 -13.20
N LEU A 519 -5.72 10.53 -11.92
CA LEU A 519 -6.14 11.84 -11.41
C LEU A 519 -5.30 12.99 -11.99
N ILE A 520 -3.99 12.78 -12.16
CA ILE A 520 -3.07 13.74 -12.80
C ILE A 520 -3.42 13.86 -14.29
N ARG A 521 -3.58 12.75 -14.99
CA ARG A 521 -3.88 12.69 -16.43
C ARG A 521 -5.21 13.38 -16.78
N HIS A 522 -6.23 13.23 -15.94
CA HIS A 522 -7.51 13.92 -16.11
C HIS A 522 -7.51 15.38 -15.65
N GLY A 523 -6.37 15.87 -15.15
CA GLY A 523 -6.22 17.27 -14.75
C GLY A 523 -6.98 17.65 -13.48
N TYR A 524 -7.40 16.67 -12.65
CA TYR A 524 -8.02 16.95 -11.34
C TYR A 524 -6.99 17.37 -10.30
N ILE A 525 -5.75 16.89 -10.43
CA ILE A 525 -4.62 17.29 -9.60
C ILE A 525 -3.39 17.59 -10.48
N GLN A 526 -2.50 18.42 -9.96
CA GLN A 526 -1.19 18.71 -10.58
C GLN A 526 -0.08 18.42 -9.59
N ASP A 527 1.02 17.81 -10.06
CA ASP A 527 2.23 17.59 -9.26
C ASP A 527 3.26 18.70 -9.53
N LYS A 528 3.35 19.66 -8.59
CA LYS A 528 4.28 20.79 -8.62
C LYS A 528 4.97 20.92 -7.26
N ARG A 529 6.05 20.16 -7.04
CA ARG A 529 6.68 20.01 -5.71
C ARG A 529 5.68 19.56 -4.64
N GLY A 530 4.77 18.65 -5.02
CA GLY A 530 3.64 18.15 -4.27
C GLY A 530 2.33 18.31 -5.01
N LEU A 531 1.31 17.61 -4.54
CA LEU A 531 0.01 17.51 -5.19
C LEU A 531 -0.86 18.74 -4.88
N HIS A 532 -1.33 19.38 -5.93
CA HIS A 532 -2.25 20.50 -5.86
C HIS A 532 -3.58 20.13 -6.50
N ILE A 533 -4.67 20.41 -5.81
CA ILE A 533 -6.01 20.31 -6.40
C ILE A 533 -6.16 21.40 -7.48
N THR A 534 -6.76 21.05 -8.61
CA THR A 534 -7.10 22.03 -9.66
C THR A 534 -8.52 22.55 -9.46
N GLU A 535 -8.92 23.59 -10.18
CA GLU A 535 -10.31 24.08 -10.14
C GLU A 535 -11.30 23.00 -10.62
N SER A 536 -10.91 22.18 -11.62
CA SER A 536 -11.70 21.03 -12.05
C SER A 536 -11.82 19.98 -10.94
N GLY A 537 -10.74 19.70 -10.20
CA GLY A 537 -10.76 18.82 -9.06
C GLY A 537 -11.59 19.35 -7.89
N LYS A 538 -11.54 20.66 -7.60
CA LYS A 538 -12.38 21.29 -6.57
C LYS A 538 -13.86 21.13 -6.92
N ARG A 539 -14.27 21.53 -8.15
CA ARG A 539 -15.64 21.36 -8.62
C ARG A 539 -16.11 19.92 -8.55
N TYR A 540 -15.25 18.96 -8.91
CA TYR A 540 -15.56 17.53 -8.81
C TYR A 540 -15.96 17.15 -7.37
N ILE A 541 -15.15 17.51 -6.37
CA ILE A 541 -15.42 17.16 -4.97
C ILE A 541 -16.65 17.90 -4.45
N GLU A 542 -16.80 19.19 -4.78
CA GLU A 542 -17.97 20.00 -4.36
C GLU A 542 -19.28 19.45 -4.93
N GLN A 543 -19.27 18.94 -6.17
CA GLN A 543 -20.44 18.27 -6.76
C GLN A 543 -20.77 16.92 -6.12
N MET A 544 -19.79 16.27 -5.51
CA MET A 544 -19.95 14.98 -4.82
C MET A 544 -20.02 15.10 -3.30
N ASP A 545 -20.05 16.30 -2.77
CA ASP A 545 -20.05 16.51 -1.32
C ASP A 545 -21.30 15.90 -0.68
N GLY A 546 -21.13 15.23 0.45
CA GLY A 546 -22.18 14.49 1.15
C GLY A 546 -22.56 13.14 0.52
N MET A 547 -21.98 12.73 -0.61
CA MET A 547 -22.25 11.42 -1.20
C MET A 547 -21.33 10.34 -0.63
N ASP A 548 -21.86 9.15 -0.37
CA ASP A 548 -21.12 8.00 0.14
C ASP A 548 -19.93 7.63 -0.74
N LEU A 549 -20.09 7.75 -2.06
CA LEU A 549 -19.06 7.41 -3.04
C LEU A 549 -17.81 8.32 -2.94
N CYS A 550 -17.91 9.49 -2.32
CA CYS A 550 -16.79 10.37 -2.02
C CYS A 550 -16.14 10.04 -0.67
N SER A 551 -16.76 9.15 0.12
CA SER A 551 -16.28 8.76 1.44
C SER A 551 -15.18 7.71 1.34
N PRO A 552 -14.00 7.96 1.92
CA PRO A 552 -12.97 6.92 2.06
C PRO A 552 -13.43 5.71 2.87
N VAL A 553 -14.35 5.93 3.81
CA VAL A 553 -14.94 4.88 4.66
C VAL A 553 -15.75 3.90 3.82
N PHE A 554 -16.60 4.40 2.94
CA PHE A 554 -17.40 3.58 2.03
C PHE A 554 -16.52 2.68 1.16
N ALA A 555 -15.50 3.27 0.52
CA ALA A 555 -14.56 2.51 -0.31
C ALA A 555 -13.82 1.42 0.48
N ALA A 556 -13.34 1.75 1.67
CA ALA A 556 -12.60 0.82 2.51
C ALA A 556 -13.50 -0.30 3.10
N SER A 557 -14.77 0.00 3.40
CA SER A 557 -15.73 -1.00 3.87
C SER A 557 -16.01 -2.06 2.80
N LEU A 558 -16.18 -1.66 1.55
CA LEU A 558 -16.36 -2.60 0.45
C LEU A 558 -15.10 -3.43 0.20
N ASP A 559 -13.91 -2.82 0.24
CA ASP A 559 -12.65 -3.54 0.11
C ASP A 559 -12.45 -4.57 1.26
N MET A 560 -12.96 -4.28 2.46
CA MET A 560 -12.97 -5.22 3.57
C MET A 560 -13.88 -6.43 3.29
N GLU A 561 -15.09 -6.20 2.77
CA GLU A 561 -16.00 -7.30 2.42
C GLU A 561 -15.42 -8.19 1.31
N ILE A 562 -14.75 -7.60 0.31
CA ILE A 562 -14.01 -8.34 -0.73
C ILE A 562 -12.94 -9.24 -0.10
N LYS A 563 -12.19 -8.73 0.89
CA LYS A 563 -11.19 -9.53 1.62
C LYS A 563 -11.80 -10.65 2.46
N LYS A 564 -12.96 -10.42 3.07
CA LYS A 564 -13.69 -11.48 3.78
C LYS A 564 -14.07 -12.63 2.86
N ILE A 565 -14.50 -12.35 1.62
CA ILE A 565 -14.75 -13.40 0.62
C ILE A 565 -13.47 -14.18 0.33
N GLN A 566 -12.38 -13.48 0.06
CA GLN A 566 -11.08 -14.11 -0.21
C GLN A 566 -10.62 -15.04 0.92
N ARG A 567 -10.92 -14.68 2.17
CA ARG A 567 -10.60 -15.49 3.36
C ARG A 567 -11.62 -16.58 3.66
N GLY A 568 -12.77 -16.58 2.98
CA GLY A 568 -13.88 -17.51 3.25
C GLY A 568 -14.71 -17.15 4.47
N GLU A 569 -14.65 -15.90 4.91
CA GLU A 569 -15.38 -15.34 6.06
C GLU A 569 -16.75 -14.74 5.65
N ALA A 570 -16.97 -14.55 4.35
CA ALA A 570 -18.22 -14.02 3.79
C ALA A 570 -18.59 -14.72 2.47
N SER A 571 -19.88 -14.79 2.18
CA SER A 571 -20.43 -15.31 0.93
C SER A 571 -20.43 -14.20 -0.15
N TYR A 572 -20.00 -14.54 -1.37
CA TYR A 572 -20.08 -13.64 -2.53
C TYR A 572 -21.52 -13.13 -2.76
N GLN A 573 -22.52 -14.04 -2.72
CA GLN A 573 -23.91 -13.71 -2.99
C GLN A 573 -24.49 -12.71 -1.97
N ASP A 574 -24.12 -12.85 -0.70
CA ASP A 574 -24.63 -11.97 0.36
C ASP A 574 -24.03 -10.57 0.23
N VAL A 575 -22.71 -10.49 0.02
CA VAL A 575 -22.03 -9.19 -0.17
C VAL A 575 -22.47 -8.52 -1.47
N TYR A 576 -22.68 -9.29 -2.56
CA TYR A 576 -23.19 -8.74 -3.81
C TYR A 576 -24.59 -8.13 -3.66
N ARG A 577 -25.50 -8.80 -2.92
CA ARG A 577 -26.83 -8.25 -2.60
C ARG A 577 -26.75 -6.94 -1.78
N GLN A 578 -25.89 -6.92 -0.77
CA GLN A 578 -25.67 -5.70 0.03
C GLN A 578 -25.10 -4.55 -0.82
N MET A 579 -24.16 -4.87 -1.69
CA MET A 579 -23.59 -3.90 -2.64
C MET A 579 -24.65 -3.32 -3.58
N LEU A 580 -25.57 -4.14 -4.11
CA LEU A 580 -26.66 -3.66 -4.96
C LEU A 580 -27.62 -2.74 -4.19
N ALA A 581 -27.94 -3.04 -2.94
CA ALA A 581 -28.75 -2.15 -2.10
C ALA A 581 -28.04 -0.79 -1.92
N GLY A 582 -26.75 -0.77 -1.58
CA GLY A 582 -25.97 0.47 -1.48
C GLY A 582 -25.84 1.22 -2.81
N LEU A 583 -25.84 0.52 -3.96
CA LEU A 583 -25.86 1.17 -5.27
C LEU A 583 -27.15 1.94 -5.51
N HIS A 584 -28.31 1.38 -5.15
CA HIS A 584 -29.59 2.08 -5.24
C HIS A 584 -29.60 3.35 -4.40
N GLU A 585 -29.11 3.29 -3.16
CA GLU A 585 -28.99 4.46 -2.29
C GLU A 585 -28.06 5.52 -2.90
N THR A 586 -26.90 5.11 -3.40
CA THR A 586 -25.94 6.01 -4.06
C THR A 586 -26.52 6.69 -5.29
N CYS A 587 -27.24 5.96 -6.15
CA CYS A 587 -27.90 6.55 -7.32
C CYS A 587 -29.00 7.56 -6.90
N THR A 588 -29.79 7.22 -5.88
CA THR A 588 -30.81 8.13 -5.32
C THR A 588 -30.17 9.42 -4.77
N GLN A 589 -29.03 9.32 -4.06
CA GLN A 589 -28.30 10.51 -3.61
C GLN A 589 -27.85 11.40 -4.79
N MET A 590 -27.38 10.79 -5.89
CA MET A 590 -26.97 11.52 -7.09
C MET A 590 -28.11 12.19 -7.83
N GLU A 591 -29.33 11.63 -7.79
CA GLU A 591 -30.53 12.21 -8.40
C GLU A 591 -31.14 13.34 -7.55
N GLN A 592 -31.14 13.19 -6.22
CA GLN A 592 -31.81 14.09 -5.28
C GLN A 592 -31.06 15.37 -4.96
N VAL A 593 -29.75 15.44 -5.07
CA VAL A 593 -29.01 16.68 -4.83
C VAL A 593 -29.39 17.70 -5.89
N SER A 594 -30.35 18.54 -5.54
CA SER A 594 -30.95 19.56 -6.39
C SER A 594 -29.91 20.44 -7.05
N CYS A 595 -30.08 20.66 -8.35
CA CYS A 595 -29.45 21.70 -9.14
C CYS A 595 -29.62 23.05 -8.42
N GLY A 596 -28.64 23.48 -7.65
CA GLY A 596 -28.51 24.87 -7.25
C GLY A 596 -28.09 25.66 -8.50
N ALA A 597 -29.08 26.21 -9.17
CA ALA A 597 -29.02 27.24 -10.22
C ALA A 597 -28.38 26.85 -11.58
N VAL A 598 -29.25 27.05 -12.60
CA VAL A 598 -28.96 27.29 -14.02
C VAL A 598 -28.72 26.04 -14.87
N CYS A 599 -29.85 25.53 -15.36
CA CYS A 599 -29.94 24.91 -16.68
C CYS A 599 -30.02 26.04 -17.72
N PRO A 600 -29.09 26.22 -18.64
CA PRO A 600 -29.40 26.82 -19.93
C PRO A 600 -29.82 25.70 -20.88
N VAL A 601 -30.92 25.95 -21.55
CA VAL A 601 -31.59 25.20 -22.61
C VAL A 601 -30.63 24.64 -23.66
#